data_2e234ff6be174b42996ef1249ce0c44a
#
_entry.id   2e234ff6be174b42996ef1249ce0c44a
#
_cell.length_a   1.000
_cell.length_b   1.000
_cell.length_c   1.000
_cell.angle_alpha   90.00
_cell.angle_beta   90.00
_cell.angle_gamma   90.00
#
_symmetry.space_group_name_H-M   'P 1'
#
loop_
_entity.id
_entity.type
_entity.pdbx_description
1 polymer ?
#
loop_
_entity_poly.entity_id
_entity_poly.type
_entity_poly.pdbx_seq_one_letter_code
_entity_poly.pdbx_strand_id
1 'polypeptide(L)'
;MSTAKPTSPKRNWWNFGKKGQQEGKAVEKDESFYRAGQWQLVWWKFRRHKLAQIAMLVLGIFYFIVIFDEFIAPYDPQKRFKDYSTMAPVSVHMIDAQGNVHLPFIYGFERTRDPVTLRPVYKEDTSKIYPIGLFVPGDEYKLWSLFPGNIHLFGVRPEPGKFVPLFLLGSDTLGHDLLSRIFFGARISLTVGLIGILLAFVLGLILGGISGFFGGLVDEIIMRIIDVLISLPTIPLWMSLAAALPQDWPQLKVYFYVTIILSILGWTTLARTIRSKLLSLREEDYVMAARLDGESDGQIIARYLLPGFASYIIVSLTLSIPGMILGETALSFLGVGLRAPTISWGVMLQDAQNLQTVAQTPWLLWPVVFVVLAVLMFNFLGDGMRDAADPYVT
;
A
#
# COMPACT_ATOMS: atom_id res chain seq x y z
N MET A 1 52.73 -19.32 62.40
CA MET A 1 53.49 -18.24 61.72
C MET A 1 53.55 -18.56 60.19
N SER A 2 52.74 -17.97 59.41
CA SER A 2 52.89 -17.98 57.94
C SER A 2 52.36 -16.66 57.41
N THR A 3 53.28 -15.87 56.94
CA THR A 3 53.06 -14.49 56.45
C THR A 3 52.64 -14.55 54.98
N ALA A 4 51.39 -14.22 54.71
CA ALA A 4 50.91 -13.96 53.35
C ALA A 4 51.22 -12.53 52.92
N LYS A 5 51.95 -12.35 51.77
CA LYS A 5 52.20 -11.05 51.12
C LYS A 5 50.94 -10.59 50.38
N PRO A 6 50.57 -9.32 50.41
CA PRO A 6 49.49 -8.80 49.60
C PRO A 6 49.97 -8.58 48.17
N THR A 7 49.25 -9.20 47.22
CA THR A 7 49.41 -8.94 45.75
C THR A 7 48.65 -7.66 45.36
N SER A 8 49.38 -6.66 44.88
CA SER A 8 48.82 -5.43 44.33
C SER A 8 48.08 -5.71 43.01
N PRO A 9 46.89 -5.12 42.74
CA PRO A 9 46.23 -5.27 41.44
C PRO A 9 46.95 -4.47 40.36
N LYS A 10 47.33 -5.14 39.29
CA LYS A 10 47.88 -4.49 38.08
C LYS A 10 46.80 -3.55 37.47
N ARG A 11 46.98 -2.24 37.59
CA ARG A 11 46.14 -1.22 36.94
C ARG A 11 46.39 -1.24 35.43
N ASN A 12 45.42 -1.76 34.68
CA ASN A 12 45.42 -1.70 33.20
C ASN A 12 45.16 -0.27 32.69
N TRP A 13 46.19 0.45 32.36
CA TRP A 13 46.15 1.82 31.84
C TRP A 13 45.47 1.96 30.47
N TRP A 14 45.30 0.86 29.74
CA TRP A 14 44.69 0.83 28.39
C TRP A 14 43.16 0.99 28.36
N ASN A 15 42.48 0.89 29.49
CA ASN A 15 41.02 1.00 29.53
C ASN A 15 40.47 2.44 29.77
N PHE A 16 41.33 3.41 30.10
CA PHE A 16 40.88 4.79 30.34
C PHE A 16 40.48 5.50 29.07
N GLY A 17 41.18 5.30 27.95
CA GLY A 17 40.84 5.97 26.67
C GLY A 17 39.53 5.49 26.06
N LYS A 18 39.14 4.25 26.22
CA LYS A 18 37.85 3.70 25.71
C LYS A 18 36.64 4.14 26.54
N LYS A 19 36.80 4.30 27.88
CA LYS A 19 35.71 4.81 28.74
C LYS A 19 35.42 6.29 28.47
N GLY A 20 36.42 7.14 28.35
CA GLY A 20 36.26 8.57 28.05
C GLY A 20 35.64 8.81 26.67
N GLN A 21 35.95 7.98 25.66
CA GLN A 21 35.30 8.06 24.35
C GLN A 21 33.84 7.56 24.35
N GLN A 22 33.49 6.58 25.20
CA GLN A 22 32.11 6.13 25.37
C GLN A 22 31.27 7.13 26.18
N GLU A 23 31.82 7.74 27.21
CA GLU A 23 31.15 8.79 27.98
C GLU A 23 30.99 10.07 27.16
N GLY A 24 31.99 10.48 26.39
CA GLY A 24 31.88 11.64 25.47
C GLY A 24 30.82 11.43 24.39
N LYS A 25 30.73 10.22 23.80
CA LYS A 25 29.67 9.89 22.82
C LYS A 25 28.29 9.77 23.46
N ALA A 26 28.19 9.34 24.72
CA ALA A 26 26.93 9.28 25.44
C ALA A 26 26.41 10.69 25.80
N VAL A 27 27.28 11.59 26.25
CA VAL A 27 26.95 12.98 26.56
C VAL A 27 26.58 13.76 25.29
N GLU A 28 27.34 13.59 24.20
CA GLU A 28 27.03 14.21 22.89
C GLU A 28 25.70 13.72 22.30
N LYS A 29 25.34 12.45 22.53
CA LYS A 29 24.07 11.87 22.13
C LYS A 29 22.90 12.39 22.98
N ASP A 30 23.10 12.64 24.26
CA ASP A 30 22.12 13.25 25.15
C ASP A 30 21.87 14.72 24.75
N GLU A 31 22.90 15.51 24.50
CA GLU A 31 22.73 16.90 24.06
C GLU A 31 22.03 17.00 22.70
N SER A 32 22.30 16.11 21.75
CA SER A 32 21.63 16.08 20.46
C SER A 32 20.15 15.76 20.59
N PHE A 33 19.78 14.91 21.57
CA PHE A 33 18.39 14.56 21.86
C PHE A 33 17.59 15.77 22.38
N TYR A 34 18.16 16.57 23.27
CA TYR A 34 17.51 17.77 23.82
C TYR A 34 17.38 18.91 22.81
N ARG A 35 18.24 18.95 21.79
CA ARG A 35 18.18 19.96 20.70
C ARG A 35 17.38 19.48 19.48
N ALA A 36 16.97 18.22 19.46
CA ALA A 36 16.28 17.65 18.31
C ALA A 36 14.85 18.18 18.18
N GLY A 37 14.48 18.59 16.96
CA GLY A 37 13.09 18.93 16.64
C GLY A 37 12.17 17.72 16.76
N GLN A 38 10.87 17.97 17.00
CA GLN A 38 9.85 16.93 17.17
C GLN A 38 9.89 15.85 16.07
N TRP A 39 10.01 16.25 14.80
CA TRP A 39 10.10 15.35 13.65
C TRP A 39 11.37 14.48 13.65
N GLN A 40 12.46 15.00 14.17
CA GLN A 40 13.73 14.29 14.30
C GLN A 40 13.63 13.17 15.35
N LEU A 41 12.95 13.46 16.46
CA LEU A 41 12.68 12.47 17.52
C LEU A 41 11.75 11.36 17.02
N VAL A 42 10.67 11.72 16.32
CA VAL A 42 9.75 10.75 15.68
C VAL A 42 10.52 9.86 14.70
N TRP A 43 11.37 10.44 13.85
CA TRP A 43 12.17 9.66 12.90
C TRP A 43 13.15 8.70 13.57
N TRP A 44 13.80 9.12 14.66
CA TRP A 44 14.73 8.26 15.40
C TRP A 44 14.01 7.09 16.09
N LYS A 45 12.84 7.33 16.66
CA LYS A 45 12.00 6.28 17.25
C LYS A 45 11.49 5.34 16.16
N PHE A 46 10.98 5.85 15.05
CA PHE A 46 10.51 5.07 13.91
C PHE A 46 11.60 4.11 13.38
N ARG A 47 12.84 4.59 13.27
CA ARG A 47 13.97 3.76 12.83
C ARG A 47 14.33 2.62 13.79
N ARG A 48 13.76 2.55 14.95
CA ARG A 48 13.92 1.41 15.88
C ARG A 48 12.84 0.35 15.68
N HIS A 49 11.72 0.69 15.07
CA HIS A 49 10.59 -0.22 14.83
C HIS A 49 10.80 -1.03 13.55
N LYS A 50 11.38 -2.25 13.68
CA LYS A 50 11.79 -3.09 12.53
C LYS A 50 10.64 -3.44 11.59
N LEU A 51 9.43 -3.76 12.13
CA LEU A 51 8.26 -4.10 11.31
C LEU A 51 7.81 -2.92 10.46
N ALA A 52 7.82 -1.70 11.01
CA ALA A 52 7.48 -0.49 10.24
C ALA A 52 8.50 -0.19 9.14
N GLN A 53 9.79 -0.46 9.36
CA GLN A 53 10.81 -0.32 8.32
C GLN A 53 10.59 -1.33 7.18
N ILE A 54 10.29 -2.60 7.51
CA ILE A 54 9.95 -3.61 6.51
C ILE A 54 8.70 -3.19 5.75
N ALA A 55 7.67 -2.71 6.45
CA ALA A 55 6.44 -2.22 5.84
C ALA A 55 6.70 -1.05 4.89
N MET A 56 7.50 -0.08 5.30
CA MET A 56 7.90 1.05 4.46
C MET A 56 8.67 0.60 3.21
N LEU A 57 9.57 -0.38 3.35
CA LEU A 57 10.29 -0.95 2.20
C LEU A 57 9.35 -1.65 1.22
N VAL A 58 8.45 -2.51 1.71
CA VAL A 58 7.50 -3.25 0.87
C VAL A 58 6.52 -2.31 0.18
N LEU A 59 5.97 -1.32 0.90
CA LEU A 59 5.13 -0.28 0.29
C LEU A 59 5.92 0.56 -0.71
N GLY A 60 7.18 0.87 -0.42
CA GLY A 60 8.07 1.55 -1.36
C GLY A 60 8.24 0.76 -2.66
N ILE A 61 8.40 -0.57 -2.57
CA ILE A 61 8.44 -1.46 -3.74
C ILE A 61 7.09 -1.44 -4.49
N PHE A 62 5.96 -1.48 -3.79
CA PHE A 62 4.63 -1.41 -4.43
C PHE A 62 4.45 -0.10 -5.20
N TYR A 63 4.78 1.04 -4.59
CA TYR A 63 4.69 2.33 -5.29
C TYR A 63 5.72 2.46 -6.41
N PHE A 64 6.90 1.88 -6.26
CA PHE A 64 7.87 1.79 -7.35
C PHE A 64 7.30 0.99 -8.53
N ILE A 65 6.66 -0.16 -8.27
CA ILE A 65 5.97 -0.95 -9.30
C ILE A 65 4.85 -0.12 -9.95
N VAL A 66 4.04 0.59 -9.16
CA VAL A 66 2.94 1.44 -9.67
C VAL A 66 3.45 2.57 -10.58
N ILE A 67 4.61 3.14 -10.29
CA ILE A 67 5.21 4.22 -11.09
C ILE A 67 5.77 3.70 -12.41
N PHE A 68 6.28 2.47 -12.43
CA PHE A 68 6.96 1.87 -13.57
C PHE A 68 6.27 0.60 -14.08
N ASP A 69 4.95 0.45 -13.85
CA ASP A 69 4.22 -0.78 -14.19
C ASP A 69 4.28 -1.12 -15.69
N GLU A 70 4.27 -0.12 -16.60
CA GLU A 70 4.39 -0.35 -18.04
C GLU A 70 5.76 -0.96 -18.43
N PHE A 71 6.83 -0.60 -17.68
CA PHE A 71 8.17 -1.12 -17.90
C PHE A 71 8.39 -2.48 -17.19
N ILE A 72 7.84 -2.64 -15.98
CA ILE A 72 8.08 -3.84 -15.14
C ILE A 72 7.24 -5.01 -15.62
N ALA A 73 6.00 -4.75 -16.05
CA ALA A 73 5.10 -5.80 -16.53
C ALA A 73 5.62 -6.44 -17.83
N PRO A 74 5.63 -7.79 -17.93
CA PRO A 74 6.15 -8.46 -19.13
C PRO A 74 5.23 -8.29 -20.36
N TYR A 75 3.95 -7.99 -20.16
CA TYR A 75 2.95 -7.86 -21.24
C TYR A 75 1.98 -6.70 -21.01
N ASP A 76 1.35 -6.23 -22.11
CA ASP A 76 0.18 -5.35 -22.01
C ASP A 76 -0.94 -6.06 -21.21
N PRO A 77 -1.46 -5.44 -20.14
CA PRO A 77 -2.45 -6.06 -19.27
C PRO A 77 -3.82 -6.30 -19.94
N GLN A 78 -4.08 -5.69 -21.10
CA GLN A 78 -5.30 -5.89 -21.88
C GLN A 78 -5.11 -6.89 -23.03
N LYS A 79 -3.87 -7.31 -23.32
CA LYS A 79 -3.56 -8.27 -24.38
C LYS A 79 -4.07 -9.65 -24.03
N ARG A 80 -4.89 -10.22 -24.92
CA ARG A 80 -5.47 -11.55 -24.77
C ARG A 80 -4.68 -12.59 -25.54
N PHE A 81 -4.23 -13.61 -24.85
CA PHE A 81 -3.55 -14.77 -25.42
C PHE A 81 -4.57 -15.93 -25.49
N LYS A 82 -5.43 -15.90 -26.50
CA LYS A 82 -6.57 -16.83 -26.65
C LYS A 82 -6.20 -18.30 -26.54
N ASP A 83 -4.99 -18.66 -26.94
CA ASP A 83 -4.49 -20.05 -26.88
C ASP A 83 -4.03 -20.45 -25.48
N TYR A 84 -3.90 -19.50 -24.56
CA TYR A 84 -3.37 -19.71 -23.20
C TYR A 84 -4.33 -19.27 -22.11
N SER A 85 -5.65 -19.39 -22.34
CA SER A 85 -6.67 -19.10 -21.33
C SER A 85 -6.58 -20.12 -20.18
N THR A 86 -6.71 -19.66 -18.95
CA THR A 86 -6.63 -20.48 -17.73
C THR A 86 -5.35 -21.33 -17.62
N MET A 87 -4.24 -20.82 -18.14
CA MET A 87 -2.94 -21.47 -18.01
C MET A 87 -2.44 -21.33 -16.58
N ALA A 88 -1.98 -22.43 -15.98
CA ALA A 88 -1.37 -22.42 -14.65
C ALA A 88 -0.08 -21.60 -14.62
N PRO A 89 0.36 -21.15 -13.42
CA PRO A 89 1.65 -20.51 -13.25
C PRO A 89 2.78 -21.32 -13.87
N VAL A 90 3.65 -20.62 -14.61
CA VAL A 90 4.80 -21.22 -15.29
C VAL A 90 5.95 -21.39 -14.31
N SER A 91 6.51 -22.59 -14.26
CA SER A 91 7.69 -22.90 -13.43
C SER A 91 8.97 -22.34 -14.07
N VAL A 92 9.77 -21.62 -13.29
CA VAL A 92 11.09 -21.16 -13.69
C VAL A 92 12.12 -22.21 -13.25
N HIS A 93 12.93 -22.67 -14.20
CA HIS A 93 13.96 -23.69 -13.99
C HIS A 93 15.36 -23.07 -14.06
N MET A 94 16.31 -23.64 -13.33
CA MET A 94 17.74 -23.35 -13.41
C MET A 94 18.57 -24.59 -13.78
N ILE A 95 17.96 -25.77 -13.72
CA ILE A 95 18.58 -27.05 -14.05
C ILE A 95 17.71 -27.72 -15.10
N ASP A 96 18.29 -28.16 -16.21
CA ASP A 96 17.61 -28.85 -17.27
C ASP A 96 17.32 -30.32 -16.94
N ALA A 97 16.56 -31.00 -17.79
CA ALA A 97 16.24 -32.41 -17.63
C ALA A 97 17.47 -33.35 -17.71
N GLN A 98 18.61 -32.85 -18.22
CA GLN A 98 19.89 -33.53 -18.32
C GLN A 98 20.82 -33.28 -17.12
N GLY A 99 20.42 -32.38 -16.19
CA GLY A 99 21.19 -32.03 -15.01
C GLY A 99 22.15 -30.86 -15.20
N ASN A 100 22.13 -30.15 -16.35
CA ASN A 100 22.99 -29.00 -16.58
C ASN A 100 22.41 -27.73 -15.96
N VAL A 101 23.24 -26.86 -15.41
CA VAL A 101 22.85 -25.58 -14.84
C VAL A 101 22.84 -24.51 -15.92
N HIS A 102 21.72 -23.80 -16.03
CA HIS A 102 21.50 -22.69 -16.96
C HIS A 102 21.11 -21.40 -16.22
N LEU A 103 21.15 -20.27 -16.93
CA LEU A 103 20.43 -19.07 -16.47
C LEU A 103 18.92 -19.39 -16.34
N PRO A 104 18.16 -18.63 -15.54
CA PRO A 104 16.73 -18.88 -15.39
C PRO A 104 16.04 -19.03 -16.74
N PHE A 105 15.29 -20.10 -16.91
CA PHE A 105 14.62 -20.43 -18.17
C PHE A 105 13.24 -21.07 -17.91
N ILE A 106 12.42 -21.12 -18.94
CA ILE A 106 11.19 -21.90 -18.99
C ILE A 106 11.25 -22.91 -20.13
N TYR A 107 10.48 -23.97 -20.00
CA TYR A 107 10.27 -24.90 -21.09
C TYR A 107 9.20 -24.40 -22.07
N GLY A 108 9.18 -24.92 -23.28
CA GLY A 108 8.06 -24.76 -24.19
C GLY A 108 6.79 -25.44 -23.66
N PHE A 109 5.65 -25.11 -24.26
CA PHE A 109 4.37 -25.71 -23.83
C PHE A 109 3.67 -26.36 -25.02
N GLU A 110 3.16 -27.56 -24.79
CA GLU A 110 2.22 -28.23 -25.66
C GLU A 110 0.82 -28.15 -25.09
N ARG A 111 -0.11 -27.61 -25.90
CA ARG A 111 -1.53 -27.53 -25.54
C ARG A 111 -2.23 -28.81 -25.94
N THR A 112 -2.74 -29.53 -24.94
CA THR A 112 -3.61 -30.71 -25.12
C THR A 112 -4.97 -30.38 -24.53
N ARG A 113 -5.98 -31.23 -24.81
CA ARG A 113 -7.29 -31.14 -24.14
C ARG A 113 -7.48 -32.33 -23.25
N ASP A 114 -7.94 -32.11 -22.05
CA ASP A 114 -8.37 -33.17 -21.16
C ASP A 114 -9.54 -33.91 -21.79
N PRO A 115 -9.49 -35.27 -21.93
CA PRO A 115 -10.50 -36.01 -22.61
C PRO A 115 -11.87 -36.06 -21.89
N VAL A 116 -11.89 -35.78 -20.59
CA VAL A 116 -13.10 -35.80 -19.76
C VAL A 116 -13.71 -34.40 -19.62
N THR A 117 -12.88 -33.41 -19.27
CA THR A 117 -13.34 -32.03 -19.01
C THR A 117 -13.32 -31.14 -20.23
N LEU A 118 -12.71 -31.59 -21.35
CA LEU A 118 -12.47 -30.84 -22.59
C LEU A 118 -11.66 -29.52 -22.41
N ARG A 119 -11.05 -29.34 -21.26
CA ARG A 119 -10.28 -28.13 -20.92
C ARG A 119 -8.89 -28.18 -21.52
N PRO A 120 -8.32 -27.00 -21.81
CA PRO A 120 -6.94 -26.96 -22.22
C PRO A 120 -6.03 -27.35 -21.04
N VAL A 121 -5.12 -28.27 -21.30
CA VAL A 121 -4.05 -28.68 -20.40
C VAL A 121 -2.73 -28.34 -21.08
N TYR A 122 -1.86 -27.62 -20.37
CA TYR A 122 -0.56 -27.20 -20.87
C TYR A 122 0.52 -28.07 -20.22
N LYS A 123 1.23 -28.83 -21.06
CA LYS A 123 2.36 -29.68 -20.62
C LYS A 123 3.67 -29.04 -21.03
N GLU A 124 4.67 -29.08 -20.17
CA GLU A 124 6.01 -28.62 -20.50
C GLU A 124 6.66 -29.54 -21.53
N ASP A 125 7.21 -28.95 -22.59
CA ASP A 125 8.04 -29.60 -23.58
C ASP A 125 9.51 -29.44 -23.20
N THR A 126 10.04 -30.42 -22.49
CA THR A 126 11.42 -30.40 -21.98
C THR A 126 12.49 -30.43 -23.06
N SER A 127 12.12 -30.62 -24.34
CA SER A 127 13.03 -30.55 -25.46
C SER A 127 13.45 -29.13 -25.87
N LYS A 128 12.68 -28.11 -25.41
CA LYS A 128 12.86 -26.71 -25.82
C LYS A 128 12.99 -25.80 -24.60
N ILE A 129 14.16 -25.17 -24.49
CA ILE A 129 14.54 -24.27 -23.41
C ILE A 129 14.46 -22.83 -23.91
N TYR A 130 13.77 -21.96 -23.17
CA TYR A 130 13.66 -20.54 -23.45
C TYR A 130 14.21 -19.71 -22.27
N PRO A 131 15.39 -19.08 -22.43
CA PRO A 131 16.01 -18.32 -21.36
C PRO A 131 15.21 -17.04 -21.06
N ILE A 132 15.03 -16.75 -19.77
CA ILE A 132 14.49 -15.48 -19.31
C ILE A 132 15.59 -14.44 -19.38
N GLY A 133 15.33 -13.36 -20.11
CA GLY A 133 16.24 -12.22 -20.24
C GLY A 133 15.79 -11.03 -19.41
N LEU A 134 16.74 -10.15 -19.09
CA LEU A 134 16.47 -8.80 -18.58
C LEU A 134 16.50 -7.82 -19.78
N PHE A 135 15.69 -6.76 -19.67
CA PHE A 135 15.58 -5.71 -20.70
C PHE A 135 15.23 -6.28 -22.08
N VAL A 136 14.14 -7.04 -22.13
CA VAL A 136 13.71 -7.75 -23.34
C VAL A 136 12.73 -6.88 -24.12
N PRO A 137 12.87 -6.81 -25.48
CA PRO A 137 11.86 -6.16 -26.31
C PRO A 137 10.52 -6.94 -26.25
N GLY A 138 9.42 -6.23 -26.09
CA GLY A 138 8.08 -6.79 -25.95
C GLY A 138 7.02 -5.90 -26.58
N ASP A 139 5.86 -5.84 -25.97
CA ASP A 139 4.76 -5.00 -26.42
C ASP A 139 5.11 -3.51 -26.34
N GLU A 140 4.59 -2.71 -27.27
CA GLU A 140 4.76 -1.26 -27.22
C GLU A 140 3.94 -0.67 -26.07
N TYR A 141 4.54 0.21 -25.29
CA TYR A 141 3.87 0.95 -24.21
C TYR A 141 4.25 2.43 -24.23
N LYS A 142 3.53 3.24 -23.48
CA LYS A 142 3.86 4.64 -23.22
C LYS A 142 4.02 4.85 -21.73
N LEU A 143 5.25 4.93 -21.26
CA LEU A 143 5.54 5.21 -19.87
C LEU A 143 4.92 6.56 -19.49
N TRP A 144 4.04 6.57 -18.49
CA TRP A 144 3.25 7.72 -18.04
C TRP A 144 2.44 8.41 -19.17
N SER A 145 2.08 7.68 -20.20
CA SER A 145 1.44 8.21 -21.43
C SER A 145 2.28 9.23 -22.21
N LEU A 146 3.55 9.42 -21.87
CA LEU A 146 4.45 10.43 -22.45
C LEU A 146 5.58 9.81 -23.27
N PHE A 147 6.27 8.81 -22.73
CA PHE A 147 7.48 8.24 -23.32
C PHE A 147 7.20 6.89 -23.98
N PRO A 148 7.31 6.77 -25.32
CA PRO A 148 7.14 5.48 -25.98
C PRO A 148 8.30 4.55 -25.63
N GLY A 149 7.99 3.31 -25.36
CA GLY A 149 8.95 2.25 -25.07
C GLY A 149 8.44 0.90 -25.53
N ASN A 150 9.35 -0.06 -25.68
CA ASN A 150 9.05 -1.46 -25.99
C ASN A 150 9.95 -2.43 -25.25
N ILE A 151 10.75 -1.92 -24.30
CA ILE A 151 11.67 -2.73 -23.50
C ILE A 151 11.02 -2.98 -22.14
N HIS A 152 10.81 -4.22 -21.80
CA HIS A 152 10.30 -4.65 -20.49
C HIS A 152 11.45 -5.12 -19.59
N LEU A 153 11.29 -5.00 -18.28
CA LEU A 153 12.31 -5.34 -17.28
C LEU A 153 12.78 -6.80 -17.42
N PHE A 154 11.85 -7.72 -17.69
CA PHE A 154 12.15 -9.14 -17.89
C PHE A 154 11.12 -9.77 -18.85
N GLY A 155 11.52 -10.85 -19.47
CA GLY A 155 10.67 -11.58 -20.41
C GLY A 155 11.43 -12.71 -21.08
N VAL A 156 10.76 -13.45 -21.94
CA VAL A 156 11.39 -14.40 -22.85
C VAL A 156 11.71 -13.68 -24.14
N ARG A 157 12.93 -13.87 -24.67
CA ARG A 157 13.31 -13.26 -25.96
C ARG A 157 12.42 -13.83 -27.07
N PRO A 158 11.77 -12.97 -27.87
CA PRO A 158 10.88 -13.44 -28.92
C PRO A 158 11.67 -14.19 -30.00
N GLU A 159 11.23 -15.39 -30.33
CA GLU A 159 11.68 -16.10 -31.52
C GLU A 159 10.74 -15.77 -32.69
N PRO A 160 11.23 -15.61 -33.93
CA PRO A 160 10.37 -15.34 -35.07
C PRO A 160 9.33 -16.45 -35.25
N GLY A 161 8.05 -16.05 -35.21
CA GLY A 161 6.93 -16.97 -35.43
C GLY A 161 6.53 -17.86 -34.27
N LYS A 162 7.15 -17.70 -33.07
CA LYS A 162 6.76 -18.46 -31.86
C LYS A 162 6.59 -17.51 -30.69
N PHE A 163 5.44 -17.63 -30.02
CA PHE A 163 5.18 -16.99 -28.76
C PHE A 163 5.26 -18.06 -27.64
N VAL A 164 6.08 -17.79 -26.63
CA VAL A 164 6.19 -18.64 -25.44
C VAL A 164 5.81 -17.79 -24.24
N PRO A 165 4.71 -18.12 -23.54
CA PRO A 165 4.19 -17.32 -22.46
C PRO A 165 5.05 -17.45 -21.20
N LEU A 166 5.45 -16.30 -20.62
CA LEU A 166 6.05 -16.21 -19.29
C LEU A 166 5.00 -15.81 -18.26
N PHE A 167 4.00 -16.64 -18.05
CA PHE A 167 2.91 -16.37 -17.09
C PHE A 167 3.29 -16.86 -15.70
N LEU A 168 4.13 -16.08 -14.99
CA LEU A 168 4.66 -16.44 -13.67
C LEU A 168 3.57 -16.67 -12.62
N LEU A 169 2.45 -15.99 -12.72
CA LEU A 169 1.28 -16.18 -11.85
C LEU A 169 0.10 -16.84 -12.58
N GLY A 170 0.33 -17.32 -13.80
CA GLY A 170 -0.70 -17.91 -14.63
C GLY A 170 -1.49 -16.88 -15.45
N SER A 171 -2.54 -17.34 -16.13
CA SER A 171 -3.45 -16.49 -16.89
C SER A 171 -4.88 -16.55 -16.36
N ASP A 172 -5.66 -15.51 -16.67
CA ASP A 172 -7.08 -15.44 -16.34
C ASP A 172 -7.97 -16.23 -17.33
N THR A 173 -9.28 -16.19 -17.12
CA THR A 173 -10.27 -16.88 -17.95
C THR A 173 -10.28 -16.41 -19.40
N LEU A 174 -9.83 -15.20 -19.68
CA LEU A 174 -9.73 -14.59 -21.01
C LEU A 174 -8.35 -14.72 -21.64
N GLY A 175 -7.37 -15.25 -20.91
CA GLY A 175 -5.99 -15.42 -21.37
C GLY A 175 -5.12 -14.19 -21.19
N HIS A 176 -5.42 -13.30 -20.26
CA HIS A 176 -4.50 -12.21 -19.91
C HIS A 176 -3.44 -12.69 -18.90
N ASP A 177 -2.25 -12.15 -18.96
CA ASP A 177 -1.22 -12.40 -17.96
C ASP A 177 -1.60 -11.81 -16.59
N LEU A 178 -1.66 -12.67 -15.58
CA LEU A 178 -2.11 -12.29 -14.26
C LEU A 178 -1.14 -11.37 -13.55
N LEU A 179 0.17 -11.58 -13.71
CA LEU A 179 1.21 -10.76 -13.09
C LEU A 179 1.18 -9.32 -13.61
N SER A 180 1.13 -9.15 -14.94
CA SER A 180 0.99 -7.82 -15.56
C SER A 180 -0.27 -7.11 -15.05
N ARG A 181 -1.39 -7.81 -14.99
CA ARG A 181 -2.65 -7.25 -14.46
C ARG A 181 -2.57 -6.88 -12.98
N ILE A 182 -1.87 -7.65 -12.17
CA ILE A 182 -1.67 -7.32 -10.74
C ILE A 182 -0.87 -6.02 -10.60
N PHE A 183 0.19 -5.82 -11.39
CA PHE A 183 0.99 -4.60 -11.34
C PHE A 183 0.19 -3.38 -11.77
N PHE A 184 -0.52 -3.45 -12.89
CA PHE A 184 -1.42 -2.37 -13.32
C PHE A 184 -2.60 -2.17 -12.37
N GLY A 185 -3.15 -3.24 -11.81
CA GLY A 185 -4.22 -3.19 -10.81
C GLY A 185 -3.80 -2.50 -9.52
N ALA A 186 -2.53 -2.65 -9.14
CA ALA A 186 -1.97 -1.93 -8.00
C ALA A 186 -2.08 -0.41 -8.14
N ARG A 187 -1.90 0.13 -9.37
CA ARG A 187 -2.06 1.57 -9.65
C ARG A 187 -3.43 2.07 -9.21
N ILE A 188 -4.50 1.38 -9.60
CA ILE A 188 -5.87 1.76 -9.23
C ILE A 188 -6.11 1.53 -7.74
N SER A 189 -5.88 0.32 -7.24
CA SER A 189 -6.24 -0.05 -5.86
C SER A 189 -5.48 0.75 -4.80
N LEU A 190 -4.19 1.08 -5.03
CA LEU A 190 -3.41 1.89 -4.10
C LEU A 190 -3.70 3.40 -4.22
N THR A 191 -3.98 3.91 -5.44
CA THR A 191 -4.29 5.35 -5.62
C THR A 191 -5.68 5.70 -5.13
N VAL A 192 -6.69 4.83 -5.25
CA VAL A 192 -8.02 5.03 -4.62
C VAL A 192 -7.86 5.25 -3.13
N GLY A 193 -7.04 4.43 -2.46
CA GLY A 193 -6.77 4.57 -1.04
C GLY A 193 -6.19 5.94 -0.67
N LEU A 194 -5.17 6.39 -1.42
CA LEU A 194 -4.53 7.69 -1.15
C LEU A 194 -5.43 8.88 -1.45
N ILE A 195 -6.11 8.89 -2.59
CA ILE A 195 -7.01 10.00 -2.97
C ILE A 195 -8.21 10.04 -2.04
N GLY A 196 -8.79 8.87 -1.72
CA GLY A 196 -9.93 8.77 -0.82
C GLY A 196 -9.63 9.29 0.58
N ILE A 197 -8.45 8.95 1.13
CA ILE A 197 -8.06 9.45 2.44
C ILE A 197 -7.74 10.94 2.42
N LEU A 198 -7.19 11.47 1.33
CA LEU A 198 -6.94 12.92 1.19
C LEU A 198 -8.25 13.72 1.20
N LEU A 199 -9.29 13.24 0.49
CA LEU A 199 -10.62 13.84 0.52
C LEU A 199 -11.24 13.77 1.92
N ALA A 200 -11.18 12.60 2.56
CA ALA A 200 -11.65 12.40 3.93
C ALA A 200 -10.89 13.30 4.93
N PHE A 201 -9.58 13.49 4.72
CA PHE A 201 -8.76 14.38 5.52
C PHE A 201 -9.20 15.83 5.43
N VAL A 202 -9.37 16.35 4.22
CA VAL A 202 -9.79 17.74 4.02
C VAL A 202 -11.15 17.99 4.68
N LEU A 203 -12.13 17.10 4.45
CA LEU A 203 -13.44 17.22 5.09
C LEU A 203 -13.37 17.10 6.62
N GLY A 204 -12.63 16.10 7.12
CA GLY A 204 -12.44 15.87 8.55
C GLY A 204 -11.74 17.04 9.24
N LEU A 205 -10.75 17.64 8.59
CA LEU A 205 -10.01 18.79 9.09
C LEU A 205 -10.91 20.04 9.18
N ILE A 206 -11.64 20.33 8.11
CA ILE A 206 -12.50 21.51 8.05
C ILE A 206 -13.66 21.36 9.05
N LEU A 207 -14.43 20.27 8.95
CA LEU A 207 -15.63 20.09 9.78
C LEU A 207 -15.29 19.81 11.24
N GLY A 208 -14.26 19.02 11.52
CA GLY A 208 -13.76 18.79 12.87
C GLY A 208 -13.12 20.04 13.48
N GLY A 209 -12.42 20.82 12.63
CA GLY A 209 -11.85 22.12 13.02
C GLY A 209 -12.92 23.12 13.43
N ILE A 210 -13.93 23.32 12.59
CA ILE A 210 -15.07 24.21 12.86
C ILE A 210 -15.81 23.75 14.12
N SER A 211 -16.15 22.48 14.22
CA SER A 211 -16.86 21.89 15.35
C SER A 211 -16.09 22.08 16.67
N GLY A 212 -14.81 21.74 16.70
CA GLY A 212 -14.01 21.80 17.92
C GLY A 212 -13.63 23.21 18.36
N PHE A 213 -13.48 24.15 17.41
CA PHE A 213 -13.07 25.51 17.73
C PHE A 213 -14.26 26.39 18.15
N PHE A 214 -15.35 26.40 17.37
CA PHE A 214 -16.52 27.24 17.67
C PHE A 214 -17.42 26.65 18.75
N GLY A 215 -17.60 25.33 18.79
CA GLY A 215 -18.47 24.69 19.77
C GLY A 215 -19.96 25.02 19.59
N GLY A 216 -20.75 24.89 20.66
CA GLY A 216 -22.16 25.28 20.70
C GLY A 216 -23.03 24.57 19.64
N LEU A 217 -23.98 25.31 19.04
CA LEU A 217 -24.92 24.79 18.07
C LEU A 217 -24.28 24.22 16.82
N VAL A 218 -23.16 24.82 16.36
CA VAL A 218 -22.42 24.35 15.18
C VAL A 218 -21.81 22.98 15.44
N ASP A 219 -21.24 22.79 16.62
CA ASP A 219 -20.71 21.50 17.06
C ASP A 219 -21.83 20.45 17.15
N GLU A 220 -22.95 20.80 17.75
CA GLU A 220 -24.09 19.88 17.90
C GLU A 220 -24.63 19.41 16.55
N ILE A 221 -24.79 20.31 15.57
CA ILE A 221 -25.25 19.96 14.22
C ILE A 221 -24.26 19.03 13.52
N ILE A 222 -22.96 19.36 13.52
CA ILE A 222 -21.93 18.54 12.88
C ILE A 222 -21.87 17.15 13.53
N MET A 223 -21.91 17.07 14.86
CA MET A 223 -21.90 15.79 15.57
C MET A 223 -23.15 14.97 15.29
N ARG A 224 -24.33 15.57 15.15
CA ARG A 224 -25.56 14.85 14.75
C ARG A 224 -25.44 14.25 13.35
N ILE A 225 -24.90 15.01 12.40
CA ILE A 225 -24.64 14.48 11.06
C ILE A 225 -23.68 13.28 11.12
N ILE A 226 -22.61 13.40 11.88
CA ILE A 226 -21.64 12.31 12.07
C ILE A 226 -22.31 11.09 12.73
N ASP A 227 -23.14 11.29 13.75
CA ASP A 227 -23.85 10.20 14.44
C ASP A 227 -24.79 9.44 13.49
N VAL A 228 -25.54 10.16 12.66
CA VAL A 228 -26.38 9.56 11.62
C VAL A 228 -25.55 8.76 10.63
N LEU A 229 -24.46 9.33 10.12
CA LEU A 229 -23.61 8.64 9.13
C LEU A 229 -22.96 7.36 9.69
N ILE A 230 -22.48 7.39 10.93
CA ILE A 230 -21.85 6.22 11.57
C ILE A 230 -22.90 5.16 11.97
N SER A 231 -24.17 5.54 12.20
CA SER A 231 -25.22 4.56 12.50
C SER A 231 -25.59 3.67 11.32
N LEU A 232 -25.22 4.09 10.08
CA LEU A 232 -25.49 3.31 8.89
C LEU A 232 -24.39 2.24 8.69
N PRO A 233 -24.77 1.00 8.32
CA PRO A 233 -23.79 -0.03 8.02
C PRO A 233 -23.01 0.37 6.75
N THR A 234 -21.69 0.49 6.90
CA THR A 234 -20.78 1.09 5.91
C THR A 234 -20.84 0.41 4.54
N ILE A 235 -20.71 -0.92 4.49
CA ILE A 235 -20.68 -1.68 3.23
C ILE A 235 -22.01 -1.57 2.46
N PRO A 236 -23.20 -1.81 3.06
CA PRO A 236 -24.48 -1.60 2.40
C PRO A 236 -24.69 -0.18 1.88
N LEU A 237 -24.25 0.85 2.64
CA LEU A 237 -24.34 2.23 2.19
C LEU A 237 -23.45 2.47 0.96
N TRP A 238 -22.20 2.06 1.00
CA TRP A 238 -21.30 2.17 -0.16
C TRP A 238 -21.86 1.42 -1.39
N MET A 239 -22.36 0.20 -1.19
CA MET A 239 -22.98 -0.57 -2.27
C MET A 239 -24.18 0.12 -2.89
N SER A 240 -25.08 0.68 -2.07
CA SER A 240 -26.27 1.39 -2.54
C SER A 240 -25.90 2.64 -3.35
N LEU A 241 -24.93 3.41 -2.87
CA LEU A 241 -24.45 4.60 -3.56
C LEU A 241 -23.71 4.25 -4.86
N ALA A 242 -22.87 3.23 -4.84
CA ALA A 242 -22.15 2.77 -6.03
C ALA A 242 -23.09 2.17 -7.08
N ALA A 243 -24.11 1.41 -6.67
CA ALA A 243 -25.12 0.85 -7.55
C ALA A 243 -26.00 1.91 -8.22
N ALA A 244 -26.13 3.10 -7.63
CA ALA A 244 -26.84 4.24 -8.22
C ALA A 244 -26.05 4.95 -9.35
N LEU A 245 -24.75 4.63 -9.54
CA LEU A 245 -23.96 5.23 -10.60
C LEU A 245 -24.41 4.70 -11.96
N PRO A 246 -24.58 5.58 -12.98
CA PRO A 246 -24.92 5.17 -14.33
C PRO A 246 -23.86 4.22 -14.91
N GLN A 247 -24.34 3.15 -15.57
CA GLN A 247 -23.45 2.09 -16.08
C GLN A 247 -22.71 2.50 -17.37
N ASP A 248 -23.20 3.50 -18.06
CA ASP A 248 -22.65 4.07 -19.29
C ASP A 248 -21.53 5.08 -19.05
N TRP A 249 -21.22 5.39 -17.79
CA TRP A 249 -20.16 6.34 -17.47
C TRP A 249 -18.78 5.82 -17.87
N PRO A 250 -17.89 6.72 -18.36
CA PRO A 250 -16.48 6.39 -18.56
C PRO A 250 -15.84 5.90 -17.25
N GLN A 251 -14.96 4.90 -17.35
CA GLN A 251 -14.35 4.25 -16.18
C GLN A 251 -13.63 5.24 -15.24
N LEU A 252 -12.97 6.26 -15.81
CA LEU A 252 -12.32 7.31 -15.02
C LEU A 252 -13.33 8.07 -14.15
N LYS A 253 -14.53 8.33 -14.66
CA LYS A 253 -15.59 8.98 -13.90
C LYS A 253 -16.08 8.08 -12.78
N VAL A 254 -16.31 6.80 -13.06
CA VAL A 254 -16.68 5.81 -12.03
C VAL A 254 -15.62 5.73 -10.93
N TYR A 255 -14.34 5.69 -11.29
CA TYR A 255 -13.23 5.71 -10.34
C TYR A 255 -13.31 6.90 -9.36
N PHE A 256 -13.49 8.12 -9.87
CA PHE A 256 -13.60 9.30 -9.01
C PHE A 256 -14.83 9.24 -8.09
N TYR A 257 -15.99 8.84 -8.62
CA TYR A 257 -17.20 8.77 -7.81
C TYR A 257 -17.14 7.65 -6.75
N VAL A 258 -16.59 6.49 -7.07
CA VAL A 258 -16.33 5.43 -6.08
C VAL A 258 -15.40 5.95 -4.98
N THR A 259 -14.34 6.67 -5.35
CA THR A 259 -13.42 7.29 -4.38
C THR A 259 -14.15 8.29 -3.48
N ILE A 260 -15.03 9.13 -4.03
CA ILE A 260 -15.85 10.07 -3.24
C ILE A 260 -16.79 9.31 -2.31
N ILE A 261 -17.48 8.27 -2.77
CA ILE A 261 -18.39 7.45 -1.99
C ILE A 261 -17.67 6.84 -0.78
N LEU A 262 -16.47 6.27 -0.98
CA LEU A 262 -15.65 5.73 0.09
C LEU A 262 -15.25 6.82 1.10
N SER A 263 -14.99 8.04 0.61
CA SER A 263 -14.55 9.17 1.45
C SER A 263 -15.69 9.76 2.29
N ILE A 264 -16.96 9.61 1.87
CA ILE A 264 -18.14 10.17 2.56
C ILE A 264 -18.24 9.72 4.02
N LEU A 265 -17.81 8.52 4.35
CA LEU A 265 -17.77 8.03 5.73
C LEU A 265 -16.40 8.19 6.37
N GLY A 266 -15.32 8.21 5.59
CA GLY A 266 -13.95 8.24 6.10
C GLY A 266 -13.63 9.49 6.91
N TRP A 267 -14.25 10.64 6.62
CA TRP A 267 -13.98 11.89 7.32
C TRP A 267 -14.56 11.96 8.74
N THR A 268 -15.60 11.18 9.04
CA THR A 268 -16.38 11.27 10.30
C THR A 268 -15.52 10.96 11.54
N THR A 269 -14.75 9.89 11.50
CA THR A 269 -13.84 9.50 12.60
C THR A 269 -12.73 10.53 12.80
N LEU A 270 -12.17 11.02 11.71
CA LEU A 270 -11.11 12.05 11.75
C LEU A 270 -11.66 13.37 12.32
N ALA A 271 -12.85 13.78 11.89
CA ALA A 271 -13.51 14.99 12.39
C ALA A 271 -13.74 14.94 13.90
N ARG A 272 -14.24 13.81 14.44
CA ARG A 272 -14.38 13.62 15.89
C ARG A 272 -13.07 13.73 16.63
N THR A 273 -12.02 13.16 16.07
CA THR A 273 -10.69 13.20 16.67
C THR A 273 -10.14 14.62 16.71
N ILE A 274 -10.21 15.34 15.58
CA ILE A 274 -9.75 16.73 15.46
C ILE A 274 -10.55 17.62 16.42
N ARG A 275 -11.88 17.47 16.44
CA ARG A 275 -12.75 18.15 17.39
C ARG A 275 -12.30 17.94 18.84
N SER A 276 -12.13 16.70 19.25
CA SER A 276 -11.72 16.37 20.63
C SER A 276 -10.39 17.02 21.01
N LYS A 277 -9.41 17.00 20.11
CA LYS A 277 -8.12 17.62 20.33
C LYS A 277 -8.19 19.15 20.38
N LEU A 278 -8.98 19.77 19.50
CA LEU A 278 -9.16 21.21 19.51
C LEU A 278 -9.90 21.71 20.75
N LEU A 279 -10.92 20.99 21.21
CA LEU A 279 -11.60 21.32 22.46
C LEU A 279 -10.66 21.31 23.67
N SER A 280 -9.70 20.38 23.69
CA SER A 280 -8.68 20.30 24.75
C SER A 280 -7.65 21.42 24.65
N LEU A 281 -7.21 21.76 23.43
CA LEU A 281 -6.09 22.67 23.20
C LEU A 281 -6.50 24.15 23.14
N ARG A 282 -7.75 24.48 22.83
CA ARG A 282 -8.22 25.86 22.66
C ARG A 282 -8.18 26.70 23.95
N GLU A 283 -8.15 26.03 25.11
CA GLU A 283 -8.10 26.67 26.44
C GLU A 283 -6.65 26.83 26.96
N GLU A 284 -5.64 26.40 26.18
CA GLU A 284 -4.23 26.49 26.57
C GLU A 284 -3.73 27.93 26.52
N ASP A 285 -2.79 28.27 27.40
CA ASP A 285 -2.25 29.63 27.58
C ASP A 285 -1.69 30.25 26.30
N TYR A 286 -1.02 29.45 25.44
CA TYR A 286 -0.46 29.95 24.18
C TYR A 286 -1.57 30.32 23.17
N VAL A 287 -2.73 29.68 23.21
CA VAL A 287 -3.89 30.03 22.38
C VAL A 287 -4.53 31.32 22.87
N MET A 288 -4.65 31.46 24.18
CA MET A 288 -5.14 32.70 24.79
C MET A 288 -4.22 33.88 24.48
N ALA A 289 -2.91 33.68 24.51
CA ALA A 289 -1.94 34.72 24.12
C ALA A 289 -2.12 35.13 22.65
N ALA A 290 -2.26 34.16 21.72
CA ALA A 290 -2.48 34.46 20.31
C ALA A 290 -3.79 35.22 20.05
N ARG A 291 -4.84 34.99 20.82
CA ARG A 291 -6.09 35.75 20.76
C ARG A 291 -5.88 37.19 21.22
N LEU A 292 -5.10 37.38 22.29
CA LEU A 292 -4.78 38.74 22.81
C LEU A 292 -3.92 39.53 21.83
N ASP A 293 -3.04 38.86 21.06
CA ASP A 293 -2.24 39.45 19.98
C ASP A 293 -3.07 39.80 18.72
N GLY A 294 -4.38 39.46 18.70
CA GLY A 294 -5.29 39.79 17.61
C GLY A 294 -5.23 38.86 16.41
N GLU A 295 -4.67 37.65 16.55
CA GLU A 295 -4.67 36.65 15.51
C GLU A 295 -6.09 36.19 15.20
N SER A 296 -6.40 35.95 13.91
CA SER A 296 -7.69 35.42 13.49
C SER A 296 -7.87 33.95 13.88
N ASP A 297 -9.13 33.52 14.08
CA ASP A 297 -9.47 32.12 14.45
C ASP A 297 -8.84 31.09 13.50
N GLY A 298 -8.84 31.37 12.19
CA GLY A 298 -8.22 30.51 11.18
C GLY A 298 -6.70 30.41 11.34
N GLN A 299 -6.04 31.50 11.70
CA GLN A 299 -4.59 31.54 11.97
C GLN A 299 -4.27 30.75 13.25
N ILE A 300 -5.07 30.93 14.30
CA ILE A 300 -4.92 30.17 15.54
C ILE A 300 -5.01 28.67 15.29
N ILE A 301 -6.03 28.22 14.56
CA ILE A 301 -6.17 26.81 14.20
C ILE A 301 -4.97 26.31 13.38
N ALA A 302 -4.63 27.01 12.28
CA ALA A 302 -3.64 26.53 11.35
C ALA A 302 -2.19 26.61 11.87
N ARG A 303 -1.86 27.66 12.64
CA ARG A 303 -0.49 27.95 13.05
C ARG A 303 -0.12 27.43 14.42
N TYR A 304 -1.08 27.37 15.34
CA TYR A 304 -0.83 27.00 16.72
C TYR A 304 -1.43 25.63 17.09
N LEU A 305 -2.66 25.36 16.71
CA LEU A 305 -3.36 24.14 17.14
C LEU A 305 -2.98 22.92 16.28
N LEU A 306 -3.15 22.99 14.97
CA LEU A 306 -2.91 21.85 14.08
C LEU A 306 -1.49 21.29 14.15
N PRO A 307 -0.41 22.09 14.18
CA PRO A 307 0.94 21.55 14.31
C PRO A 307 1.14 20.76 15.61
N GLY A 308 0.46 21.15 16.69
CA GLY A 308 0.56 20.49 18.00
C GLY A 308 0.16 19.00 18.00
N PHE A 309 -0.71 18.58 17.08
CA PHE A 309 -1.13 17.19 16.96
C PHE A 309 -1.00 16.61 15.53
N ALA A 310 -0.17 17.24 14.70
CA ALA A 310 0.07 16.81 13.33
C ALA A 310 0.55 15.36 13.24
N SER A 311 1.40 14.89 14.16
CA SER A 311 1.84 13.50 14.22
C SER A 311 0.66 12.54 14.38
N TYR A 312 -0.31 12.88 15.24
CA TYR A 312 -1.51 12.07 15.43
C TYR A 312 -2.38 12.03 14.16
N ILE A 313 -2.53 13.16 13.47
CA ILE A 313 -3.27 13.23 12.21
C ILE A 313 -2.63 12.28 11.18
N ILE A 314 -1.33 12.35 11.00
CA ILE A 314 -0.60 11.51 10.02
C ILE A 314 -0.79 10.02 10.33
N VAL A 315 -0.68 9.64 11.59
CA VAL A 315 -0.93 8.26 12.04
C VAL A 315 -2.36 7.83 11.71
N SER A 316 -3.34 8.66 12.05
CA SER A 316 -4.76 8.38 11.79
C SER A 316 -5.04 8.20 10.30
N LEU A 317 -4.45 9.05 9.45
CA LEU A 317 -4.55 8.95 7.99
C LEU A 317 -3.94 7.63 7.48
N THR A 318 -2.73 7.30 7.92
CA THR A 318 -2.05 6.07 7.49
C THR A 318 -2.85 4.83 7.83
N LEU A 319 -3.40 4.76 9.05
CA LEU A 319 -4.25 3.65 9.51
C LEU A 319 -5.62 3.59 8.81
N SER A 320 -6.04 4.67 8.15
CA SER A 320 -7.31 4.70 7.40
C SER A 320 -7.17 4.20 5.95
N ILE A 321 -5.95 4.21 5.37
CA ILE A 321 -5.71 3.75 3.99
C ILE A 321 -6.17 2.30 3.76
N PRO A 322 -5.86 1.33 4.63
CA PRO A 322 -6.34 -0.04 4.50
C PRO A 322 -7.84 -0.17 4.31
N GLY A 323 -8.62 0.61 5.05
CA GLY A 323 -10.08 0.64 4.94
C GLY A 323 -10.57 1.08 3.57
N MET A 324 -9.90 2.06 2.94
CA MET A 324 -10.22 2.52 1.59
C MET A 324 -9.88 1.47 0.53
N ILE A 325 -8.71 0.81 0.65
CA ILE A 325 -8.31 -0.28 -0.25
C ILE A 325 -9.30 -1.43 -0.18
N LEU A 326 -9.66 -1.87 1.03
CA LEU A 326 -10.64 -2.93 1.24
C LEU A 326 -12.03 -2.53 0.75
N GLY A 327 -12.44 -1.27 0.92
CA GLY A 327 -13.71 -0.74 0.43
C GLY A 327 -13.81 -0.79 -1.10
N GLU A 328 -12.78 -0.29 -1.82
CA GLU A 328 -12.72 -0.39 -3.28
C GLU A 328 -12.73 -1.86 -3.72
N THR A 329 -11.88 -2.68 -3.13
CA THR A 329 -11.78 -4.10 -3.46
C THR A 329 -13.12 -4.81 -3.27
N ALA A 330 -13.83 -4.55 -2.16
CA ALA A 330 -15.14 -5.15 -1.89
C ALA A 330 -16.21 -4.71 -2.90
N LEU A 331 -16.30 -3.40 -3.18
CA LEU A 331 -17.28 -2.87 -4.14
C LEU A 331 -17.02 -3.40 -5.56
N SER A 332 -15.75 -3.41 -5.99
CA SER A 332 -15.35 -3.90 -7.30
C SER A 332 -15.54 -5.41 -7.40
N PHE A 333 -15.17 -6.18 -6.37
CA PHE A 333 -15.42 -7.61 -6.29
C PHE A 333 -16.91 -7.94 -6.43
N LEU A 334 -17.79 -7.20 -5.77
CA LEU A 334 -19.25 -7.41 -5.83
C LEU A 334 -19.87 -6.87 -7.14
N GLY A 335 -19.08 -6.30 -8.04
CA GLY A 335 -19.52 -5.82 -9.35
C GLY A 335 -20.30 -4.50 -9.33
N VAL A 336 -20.37 -3.81 -8.19
CA VAL A 336 -21.03 -2.49 -8.07
C VAL A 336 -20.04 -1.33 -8.12
N GLY A 337 -18.74 -1.59 -7.91
CA GLY A 337 -17.66 -0.62 -8.03
C GLY A 337 -17.11 -0.49 -9.44
N LEU A 338 -15.78 -0.55 -9.55
CA LEU A 338 -15.09 -0.58 -10.84
C LEU A 338 -15.37 -1.87 -11.59
N ARG A 339 -15.35 -1.80 -12.92
CA ARG A 339 -15.66 -2.93 -13.82
C ARG A 339 -14.66 -2.98 -14.97
N ALA A 340 -14.57 -4.13 -15.64
CA ALA A 340 -13.82 -4.25 -16.87
C ALA A 340 -14.27 -3.17 -17.91
N PRO A 341 -13.37 -2.57 -18.69
CA PRO A 341 -11.95 -2.94 -18.86
C PRO A 341 -10.97 -2.37 -17.83
N THR A 342 -11.43 -1.66 -16.79
CA THR A 342 -10.55 -1.17 -15.72
C THR A 342 -9.94 -2.36 -14.99
N ILE A 343 -8.66 -2.25 -14.63
CA ILE A 343 -7.92 -3.28 -13.92
C ILE A 343 -7.65 -2.79 -12.50
N SER A 344 -8.30 -3.39 -11.52
CA SER A 344 -7.97 -3.24 -10.09
C SER A 344 -7.92 -4.63 -9.45
N TRP A 345 -7.33 -4.75 -8.28
CA TRP A 345 -7.31 -6.04 -7.56
C TRP A 345 -8.73 -6.55 -7.28
N GLY A 346 -9.67 -5.64 -6.96
CA GLY A 346 -11.07 -5.99 -6.75
C GLY A 346 -11.76 -6.50 -8.03
N VAL A 347 -11.54 -5.85 -9.16
CA VAL A 347 -12.08 -6.29 -10.46
C VAL A 347 -11.53 -7.66 -10.86
N MET A 348 -10.24 -7.90 -10.65
CA MET A 348 -9.63 -9.19 -10.96
C MET A 348 -10.22 -10.34 -10.13
N LEU A 349 -10.65 -10.06 -8.91
CA LEU A 349 -11.27 -11.04 -8.04
C LEU A 349 -12.71 -11.39 -8.43
N GLN A 350 -13.35 -10.70 -9.38
CA GLN A 350 -14.69 -11.06 -9.85
C GLN A 350 -14.73 -12.47 -10.44
N ASP A 351 -13.68 -12.88 -11.16
CA ASP A 351 -13.56 -14.24 -11.70
C ASP A 351 -13.52 -15.30 -10.59
N ALA A 352 -13.06 -14.94 -9.41
CA ALA A 352 -12.98 -15.79 -8.22
C ALA A 352 -14.30 -15.90 -7.43
N GLN A 353 -15.38 -15.20 -7.83
CA GLN A 353 -16.71 -15.40 -7.22
C GLN A 353 -17.29 -16.79 -7.52
N ASN A 354 -16.91 -17.39 -8.65
CA ASN A 354 -17.34 -18.72 -9.01
C ASN A 354 -16.46 -19.77 -8.33
N LEU A 355 -17.04 -20.48 -7.36
CA LEU A 355 -16.34 -21.52 -6.59
C LEU A 355 -15.75 -22.62 -7.48
N GLN A 356 -16.45 -23.00 -8.55
CA GLN A 356 -15.97 -24.01 -9.50
C GLN A 356 -14.73 -23.48 -10.26
N THR A 357 -14.72 -22.20 -10.63
CA THR A 357 -13.57 -21.58 -11.28
C THR A 357 -12.37 -21.57 -10.33
N VAL A 358 -12.56 -21.17 -9.08
CA VAL A 358 -11.47 -21.16 -8.08
C VAL A 358 -10.92 -22.56 -7.81
N ALA A 359 -11.77 -23.55 -7.70
CA ALA A 359 -11.33 -24.94 -7.46
C ALA A 359 -10.43 -25.48 -8.59
N GLN A 360 -10.59 -24.97 -9.81
CA GLN A 360 -9.85 -25.42 -10.99
C GLN A 360 -8.68 -24.50 -11.37
N THR A 361 -8.77 -23.22 -11.01
CA THR A 361 -7.78 -22.17 -11.31
C THR A 361 -7.48 -21.36 -10.05
N PRO A 362 -6.87 -22.00 -9.01
CA PRO A 362 -6.64 -21.34 -7.71
C PRO A 362 -5.73 -20.12 -7.79
N TRP A 363 -4.92 -20.01 -8.82
CA TRP A 363 -4.04 -18.85 -9.05
C TRP A 363 -4.80 -17.56 -9.30
N LEU A 364 -6.09 -17.59 -9.66
CA LEU A 364 -6.94 -16.39 -9.75
C LEU A 364 -7.11 -15.67 -8.40
N LEU A 365 -6.74 -16.31 -7.30
CA LEU A 365 -6.71 -15.69 -5.97
C LEU A 365 -5.43 -14.89 -5.67
N TRP A 366 -4.44 -14.86 -6.55
CA TRP A 366 -3.23 -14.05 -6.33
C TRP A 366 -3.51 -12.59 -5.95
N PRO A 367 -4.49 -11.88 -6.54
CA PRO A 367 -4.80 -10.51 -6.12
C PRO A 367 -5.13 -10.38 -4.64
N VAL A 368 -5.73 -11.42 -3.99
CA VAL A 368 -5.98 -11.41 -2.54
C VAL A 368 -4.69 -11.28 -1.75
N VAL A 369 -3.63 -11.98 -2.18
CA VAL A 369 -2.32 -11.94 -1.50
C VAL A 369 -1.76 -10.51 -1.52
N PHE A 370 -1.88 -9.81 -2.65
CA PHE A 370 -1.40 -8.43 -2.79
C PHE A 370 -2.26 -7.45 -1.99
N VAL A 371 -3.58 -7.64 -1.95
CA VAL A 371 -4.48 -6.84 -1.09
C VAL A 371 -4.13 -7.03 0.39
N VAL A 372 -4.02 -8.29 0.84
CA VAL A 372 -3.69 -8.60 2.25
C VAL A 372 -2.31 -8.04 2.61
N LEU A 373 -1.32 -8.20 1.73
CA LEU A 373 0.02 -7.69 1.97
C LEU A 373 0.02 -6.16 2.06
N ALA A 374 -0.66 -5.45 1.15
CA ALA A 374 -0.78 -4.00 1.20
C ALA A 374 -1.44 -3.53 2.51
N VAL A 375 -2.56 -4.14 2.89
CA VAL A 375 -3.30 -3.83 4.12
C VAL A 375 -2.42 -4.04 5.36
N LEU A 376 -1.72 -5.18 5.45
CA LEU A 376 -0.82 -5.48 6.57
C LEU A 376 0.34 -4.48 6.64
N MET A 377 0.92 -4.14 5.48
CA MET A 377 2.05 -3.20 5.45
C MET A 377 1.62 -1.79 5.86
N PHE A 378 0.45 -1.31 5.42
CA PHE A 378 -0.07 -0.02 5.89
C PHE A 378 -0.38 -0.02 7.39
N ASN A 379 -0.93 -1.11 7.93
CA ASN A 379 -1.17 -1.23 9.36
C ASN A 379 0.16 -1.21 10.16
N PHE A 380 1.17 -2.01 9.76
CA PHE A 380 2.47 -2.01 10.44
C PHE A 380 3.20 -0.66 10.32
N LEU A 381 3.06 0.02 9.19
CA LEU A 381 3.59 1.37 9.01
C LEU A 381 2.89 2.36 9.96
N GLY A 382 1.56 2.32 10.01
CA GLY A 382 0.74 3.18 10.87
C GLY A 382 1.00 2.95 12.35
N ASP A 383 1.10 1.70 12.79
CA ASP A 383 1.43 1.34 14.18
C ASP A 383 2.84 1.83 14.55
N GLY A 384 3.84 1.61 13.68
CA GLY A 384 5.19 2.11 13.92
C GLY A 384 5.29 3.65 13.93
N MET A 385 4.46 4.33 13.14
CA MET A 385 4.35 5.80 13.19
C MET A 385 3.66 6.25 14.48
N ARG A 386 2.65 5.52 14.95
CA ARG A 386 1.97 5.79 16.21
C ARG A 386 2.92 5.66 17.39
N ASP A 387 3.66 4.56 17.47
CA ASP A 387 4.65 4.33 18.54
C ASP A 387 5.76 5.38 18.52
N ALA A 388 6.19 5.80 17.32
CA ALA A 388 7.19 6.86 17.17
C ALA A 388 6.68 8.24 17.57
N ALA A 389 5.39 8.51 17.35
CA ALA A 389 4.74 9.79 17.65
C ALA A 389 4.36 9.92 19.14
N ASP A 390 4.27 8.81 19.87
CA ASP A 390 3.91 8.80 21.29
C ASP A 390 5.11 9.32 22.13
N PRO A 391 4.94 10.41 22.90
CA PRO A 391 6.00 10.92 23.76
C PRO A 391 6.28 10.04 24.98
N TYR A 392 5.36 9.15 25.36
CA TYR A 392 5.44 8.32 26.56
C TYR A 392 6.03 6.92 26.30
N VAL A 393 6.17 6.50 25.06
CA VAL A 393 6.84 5.23 24.71
C VAL A 393 8.36 5.48 24.69
N THR A 394 9.05 4.89 25.65
CA THR A 394 10.53 4.96 25.81
C THR A 394 11.23 3.84 25.02
#